data_84a2071ce958bd65c248002ebe2872ae
#
_entry.id   84a2071ce958bd65c248002ebe2872ae
#
_cell.length_a   1.000
_cell.length_b   1.000
_cell.length_c   1.000
_cell.angle_alpha   90.00
_cell.angle_beta   90.00
_cell.angle_gamma   90.00
#
_symmetry.space_group_name_H-M   'P 1'
#
loop_
_entity.id
_entity.type
_entity.pdbx_description
1 polymer ?
#
loop_
_entity_poly.entity_id
_entity_poly.type
_entity_poly.pdbx_seq_one_letter_code
_entity_poly.pdbx_strand_id
1 'polypeptide(L)'
;YYRNNLVSLINILELMPKHNVSGIVFSSSCTVYGQPDELPVTENAPIKKAESPYGNTKQINEEIVQDVITSGAPIDAILLRYFNPIGAHSTALLGELPNGVPQNLIPYLTQTAIGIREKLSVFGNDYNTPDGSCIRDFINVVDLAKAHVIAIDRILQKKQKAKVEVF
;
A
#
# COMPACT_ATOMS: atom_id res chain seq x y z
N TYR A 1 -3.22 -11.17 -9.77
CA TYR A 1 -3.20 -10.61 -8.41
C TYR A 1 -3.34 -11.69 -7.35
N TYR A 2 -4.45 -12.46 -7.31
CA TYR A 2 -4.75 -13.40 -6.20
C TYR A 2 -3.59 -14.36 -5.91
N ARG A 3 -3.11 -15.07 -6.92
CA ARG A 3 -2.02 -16.03 -6.71
C ARG A 3 -0.76 -15.36 -6.13
N ASN A 4 -0.33 -14.25 -6.72
CA ASN A 4 0.90 -13.60 -6.28
C ASN A 4 0.74 -12.92 -4.91
N ASN A 5 -0.38 -12.25 -4.66
CA ASN A 5 -0.55 -11.46 -3.45
C ASN A 5 -0.91 -12.33 -2.23
N LEU A 6 -1.80 -13.33 -2.42
CA LEU A 6 -2.27 -14.13 -1.28
C LEU A 6 -1.27 -15.25 -0.95
N VAL A 7 -0.84 -16.04 -1.94
CA VAL A 7 0.04 -17.18 -1.68
C VAL A 7 1.39 -16.74 -1.11
N SER A 8 1.93 -15.61 -1.58
CA SER A 8 3.19 -15.07 -1.05
C SER A 8 3.07 -14.73 0.43
N LEU A 9 1.97 -14.08 0.85
CA LEU A 9 1.76 -13.73 2.25
C LEU A 9 1.55 -14.98 3.11
N ILE A 10 0.73 -15.92 2.66
CA ILE A 10 0.49 -17.19 3.36
C ILE A 10 1.82 -17.91 3.62
N ASN A 11 2.65 -18.07 2.58
CA ASN A 11 3.96 -18.71 2.72
C ASN A 11 4.87 -18.00 3.73
N ILE A 12 4.85 -16.67 3.75
CA ILE A 12 5.62 -15.88 4.73
C ILE A 12 5.10 -16.16 6.14
N LEU A 13 3.80 -16.04 6.37
CA LEU A 13 3.20 -16.25 7.69
C LEU A 13 3.41 -17.67 8.22
N GLU A 14 3.43 -18.69 7.37
CA GLU A 14 3.74 -20.07 7.75
C GLU A 14 5.22 -20.28 8.12
N LEU A 15 6.12 -19.52 7.51
CA LEU A 15 7.56 -19.63 7.77
C LEU A 15 8.02 -18.79 8.96
N MET A 16 7.36 -17.68 9.24
CA MET A 16 7.76 -16.77 10.32
C MET A 16 7.97 -17.46 11.67
N PRO A 17 7.02 -18.26 12.20
CA PRO A 17 7.22 -18.96 13.48
C PRO A 17 8.36 -19.97 13.43
N LYS A 18 8.54 -20.67 12.30
CA LYS A 18 9.59 -21.67 12.10
C LYS A 18 11.00 -21.06 12.13
N HIS A 19 11.11 -19.78 11.82
CA HIS A 19 12.37 -19.03 11.79
C HIS A 19 12.48 -17.99 12.91
N ASN A 20 11.61 -18.07 13.94
CA ASN A 20 11.58 -17.14 15.07
C ASN A 20 11.40 -15.67 14.65
N VAL A 21 10.67 -15.43 13.56
CA VAL A 21 10.30 -14.08 13.13
C VAL A 21 8.95 -13.74 13.76
N SER A 22 8.95 -12.76 14.66
CA SER A 22 7.78 -12.42 15.48
C SER A 22 7.08 -11.12 15.06
N GLY A 23 7.52 -10.48 13.99
CA GLY A 23 6.92 -9.22 13.56
C GLY A 23 6.86 -9.06 12.05
N ILE A 24 5.79 -8.43 11.57
CA ILE A 24 5.60 -8.11 10.15
C ILE A 24 5.08 -6.69 9.97
N VAL A 25 5.68 -5.96 9.05
CA VAL A 25 5.08 -4.73 8.50
C VAL A 25 4.54 -5.06 7.13
N PHE A 26 3.22 -5.00 6.99
CA PHE A 26 2.53 -5.33 5.75
C PHE A 26 2.18 -4.07 4.97
N SER A 27 2.67 -3.99 3.75
CA SER A 27 2.29 -2.96 2.78
C SER A 27 0.87 -3.20 2.29
N SER A 28 -0.10 -2.64 3.00
CA SER A 28 -1.51 -2.63 2.61
C SER A 28 -1.77 -1.48 1.61
N SER A 29 -2.99 -1.00 1.53
CA SER A 29 -3.36 0.05 0.59
C SER A 29 -4.64 0.75 1.05
N CYS A 30 -4.77 2.03 0.76
CA CYS A 30 -6.03 2.75 0.90
C CYS A 30 -7.20 2.13 0.12
N THR A 31 -6.90 1.31 -0.89
CA THR A 31 -7.94 0.60 -1.67
C THR A 31 -8.77 -0.38 -0.86
N VAL A 32 -8.36 -0.72 0.37
CA VAL A 32 -9.15 -1.54 1.31
C VAL A 32 -10.42 -0.83 1.77
N TYR A 33 -10.47 0.49 1.72
CA TYR A 33 -11.67 1.24 2.11
C TYR A 33 -12.77 1.22 1.03
N GLY A 34 -12.47 0.75 -0.21
CA GLY A 34 -13.38 0.87 -1.34
C GLY A 34 -13.68 2.34 -1.64
N GLN A 35 -14.94 2.66 -1.91
CA GLN A 35 -15.39 4.06 -2.06
C GLN A 35 -15.87 4.57 -0.70
N PRO A 36 -15.10 5.41 0.01
CA PRO A 36 -15.47 5.93 1.33
C PRO A 36 -16.65 6.90 1.24
N ASP A 37 -17.45 6.98 2.32
CA ASP A 37 -18.56 7.93 2.41
C ASP A 37 -18.08 9.33 2.82
N GLU A 38 -17.00 9.39 3.61
CA GLU A 38 -16.50 10.61 4.20
C GLU A 38 -15.02 10.81 3.86
N LEU A 39 -14.63 12.06 3.71
CA LEU A 39 -13.26 12.50 3.47
C LEU A 39 -12.88 13.59 4.49
N PRO A 40 -11.65 13.60 4.97
CA PRO A 40 -10.55 12.67 4.67
C PRO A 40 -10.78 11.27 5.27
N VAL A 41 -10.26 10.23 4.60
CA VAL A 41 -10.33 8.85 5.10
C VAL A 41 -9.39 8.70 6.30
N THR A 42 -9.89 8.07 7.37
CA THR A 42 -9.10 7.71 8.56
C THR A 42 -8.98 6.20 8.68
N GLU A 43 -8.10 5.73 9.56
CA GLU A 43 -7.90 4.30 9.81
C GLU A 43 -9.17 3.59 10.33
N ASN A 44 -10.07 4.36 10.95
CA ASN A 44 -11.35 3.87 11.48
C ASN A 44 -12.48 3.86 10.43
N ALA A 45 -12.23 4.33 9.21
CA ALA A 45 -13.24 4.32 8.16
C ALA A 45 -13.68 2.87 7.85
N PRO A 46 -14.97 2.63 7.59
CA PRO A 46 -15.47 1.30 7.27
C PRO A 46 -14.80 0.71 6.02
N ILE A 47 -14.42 -0.56 6.12
CA ILE A 47 -13.97 -1.32 4.95
C ILE A 47 -15.21 -1.68 4.13
N LYS A 48 -15.24 -1.21 2.88
CA LYS A 48 -16.32 -1.49 1.93
C LYS A 48 -15.84 -2.46 0.85
N LYS A 49 -16.76 -2.89 0.01
CA LYS A 49 -16.43 -3.74 -1.14
C LYS A 49 -15.32 -3.10 -1.98
N ALA A 50 -14.28 -3.86 -2.24
CA ALA A 50 -13.17 -3.42 -3.06
C ALA A 50 -13.62 -3.14 -4.50
N GLU A 51 -13.14 -2.02 -5.06
CA GLU A 51 -13.45 -1.59 -6.43
C GLU A 51 -12.59 -2.32 -7.50
N SER A 52 -11.60 -3.10 -7.07
CA SER A 52 -10.70 -3.80 -7.98
C SER A 52 -10.23 -5.14 -7.41
N PRO A 53 -9.82 -6.10 -8.28
CA PRO A 53 -9.17 -7.33 -7.82
C PRO A 53 -7.93 -7.09 -6.94
N TYR A 54 -7.15 -6.05 -7.23
CA TYR A 54 -6.02 -5.65 -6.39
C TYR A 54 -6.46 -5.24 -5.00
N GLY A 55 -7.43 -4.31 -4.89
CA GLY A 55 -7.99 -3.88 -3.61
C GLY A 55 -8.54 -5.06 -2.81
N ASN A 56 -9.27 -5.96 -3.46
CA ASN A 56 -9.80 -7.15 -2.81
C ASN A 56 -8.68 -8.06 -2.28
N THR A 57 -7.56 -8.23 -3.00
CA THR A 57 -6.44 -9.01 -2.45
C THR A 57 -5.81 -8.33 -1.22
N LYS A 58 -5.84 -7.01 -1.13
CA LYS A 58 -5.36 -6.30 0.07
C LYS A 58 -6.30 -6.49 1.26
N GLN A 59 -7.62 -6.42 1.05
CA GLN A 59 -8.62 -6.75 2.09
C GLN A 59 -8.41 -8.18 2.61
N ILE A 60 -8.39 -9.17 1.74
CA ILE A 60 -8.19 -10.58 2.10
C ILE A 60 -6.85 -10.78 2.83
N ASN A 61 -5.78 -10.10 2.42
CA ASN A 61 -4.49 -10.20 3.10
C ASN A 61 -4.54 -9.63 4.53
N GLU A 62 -5.23 -8.52 4.76
CA GLU A 62 -5.43 -7.99 6.12
C GLU A 62 -6.24 -8.96 6.99
N GLU A 63 -7.30 -9.56 6.44
CA GLU A 63 -8.08 -10.60 7.11
C GLU A 63 -7.21 -11.82 7.47
N ILE A 64 -6.41 -12.34 6.53
CA ILE A 64 -5.50 -13.46 6.78
C ILE A 64 -4.52 -13.13 7.91
N VAL A 65 -3.89 -11.95 7.90
CA VAL A 65 -2.97 -11.53 8.97
C VAL A 65 -3.70 -11.49 10.31
N GLN A 66 -4.89 -10.91 10.35
CA GLN A 66 -5.70 -10.80 11.57
C GLN A 66 -6.10 -12.18 12.10
N ASP A 67 -6.55 -13.08 11.24
CA ASP A 67 -6.97 -14.43 11.60
C ASP A 67 -5.81 -15.27 12.14
N VAL A 68 -4.67 -15.24 11.48
CA VAL A 68 -3.45 -15.93 11.91
C VAL A 68 -3.01 -15.46 13.31
N ILE A 69 -3.02 -14.16 13.56
CA ILE A 69 -2.65 -13.59 14.86
C ILE A 69 -3.70 -13.92 15.93
N THR A 70 -4.98 -13.83 15.59
CA THR A 70 -6.10 -14.15 16.49
C THR A 70 -6.13 -15.63 16.85
N SER A 71 -5.69 -16.52 15.96
CA SER A 71 -5.54 -17.96 16.25
C SER A 71 -4.39 -18.30 17.20
N GLY A 72 -3.61 -17.31 17.63
CA GLY A 72 -2.55 -17.47 18.62
C GLY A 72 -1.13 -17.55 18.06
N ALA A 73 -0.92 -17.22 16.78
CA ALA A 73 0.42 -17.12 16.24
C ALA A 73 1.25 -16.05 17.00
N PRO A 74 2.53 -16.32 17.32
CA PRO A 74 3.38 -15.41 18.08
C PRO A 74 3.93 -14.29 17.16
N ILE A 75 3.04 -13.60 16.47
CA ILE A 75 3.36 -12.56 15.50
C ILE A 75 2.67 -11.26 15.88
N ASP A 76 3.40 -10.15 15.79
CA ASP A 76 2.88 -8.79 15.87
C ASP A 76 2.89 -8.18 14.47
N ALA A 77 1.84 -7.44 14.09
CA ALA A 77 1.73 -6.86 12.75
C ALA A 77 1.46 -5.36 12.78
N ILE A 78 2.01 -4.65 11.81
CA ILE A 78 1.61 -3.29 11.45
C ILE A 78 1.20 -3.29 9.98
N LEU A 79 -0.02 -2.82 9.71
CA LEU A 79 -0.59 -2.69 8.37
C LEU A 79 -0.53 -1.23 7.96
N LEU A 80 0.22 -0.92 6.90
CA LEU A 80 0.33 0.43 6.37
C LEU A 80 -0.60 0.59 5.15
N ARG A 81 -1.68 1.35 5.31
CA ARG A 81 -2.69 1.61 4.26
C ARG A 81 -2.39 2.89 3.51
N TYR A 82 -1.33 2.91 2.76
CA TYR A 82 -0.90 4.11 2.05
C TYR A 82 -1.57 4.31 0.69
N PHE A 83 -1.58 5.55 0.24
CA PHE A 83 -2.07 6.00 -1.06
C PHE A 83 -1.00 5.79 -2.13
N ASN A 84 -0.87 6.70 -3.09
CA ASN A 84 0.03 6.53 -4.22
C ASN A 84 1.44 7.04 -3.88
N PRO A 85 2.44 6.15 -3.69
CA PRO A 85 3.81 6.60 -3.47
C PRO A 85 4.38 7.21 -4.76
N ILE A 86 5.06 8.34 -4.62
CA ILE A 86 5.74 9.06 -5.71
C ILE A 86 7.08 9.61 -5.28
N GLY A 87 7.87 10.00 -6.26
CA GLY A 87 9.15 10.65 -6.04
C GLY A 87 10.33 9.71 -6.08
N ALA A 88 11.49 10.25 -5.73
CA ALA A 88 12.76 9.56 -5.71
C ALA A 88 13.59 10.00 -4.49
N HIS A 89 14.62 9.24 -4.17
CA HIS A 89 15.57 9.65 -3.15
C HIS A 89 16.34 10.91 -3.59
N SER A 90 16.69 11.79 -2.65
CA SER A 90 17.36 13.06 -2.92
C SER A 90 18.70 12.95 -3.65
N THR A 91 19.36 11.77 -3.56
CA THR A 91 20.61 11.48 -4.30
C THR A 91 20.37 11.18 -5.77
N ALA A 92 19.11 11.03 -6.21
CA ALA A 92 18.73 10.56 -7.56
C ALA A 92 19.25 9.15 -7.94
N LEU A 93 19.81 8.40 -6.99
CA LEU A 93 20.28 7.03 -7.21
C LEU A 93 19.17 5.97 -7.09
N LEU A 94 18.09 6.31 -6.40
CA LEU A 94 16.91 5.46 -6.19
C LEU A 94 15.65 6.20 -6.65
N GLY A 95 14.87 5.56 -7.50
CA GLY A 95 13.63 6.09 -8.02
C GLY A 95 12.79 5.00 -8.67
N GLU A 96 11.66 5.38 -9.26
CA GLU A 96 10.79 4.45 -9.97
C GLU A 96 11.21 4.32 -11.43
N LEU A 97 11.73 3.15 -11.80
CA LEU A 97 12.08 2.81 -13.18
C LEU A 97 11.37 1.51 -13.57
N PRO A 98 10.11 1.58 -14.01
CA PRO A 98 9.34 0.39 -14.36
C PRO A 98 9.87 -0.29 -15.62
N ASN A 99 9.80 -1.61 -15.66
CA ASN A 99 10.08 -2.39 -16.87
C ASN A 99 8.94 -2.20 -17.88
N GLY A 100 9.28 -1.74 -19.09
CA GLY A 100 8.32 -1.51 -20.17
C GLY A 100 7.51 -0.22 -20.00
N VAL A 101 6.25 -0.24 -20.39
CA VAL A 101 5.34 0.91 -20.32
C VAL A 101 4.88 1.12 -18.88
N PRO A 102 5.12 2.30 -18.29
CA PRO A 102 4.64 2.60 -16.95
C PRO A 102 3.11 2.47 -16.84
N GLN A 103 2.65 1.88 -15.73
CA GLN A 103 1.23 1.80 -15.42
C GLN A 103 0.80 2.89 -14.41
N ASN A 104 1.76 3.50 -13.71
CA ASN A 104 1.54 4.60 -12.79
C ASN A 104 1.68 5.95 -13.49
N LEU A 105 0.93 6.95 -13.00
CA LEU A 105 0.90 8.28 -13.59
C LEU A 105 2.28 8.93 -13.63
N ILE A 106 2.98 8.99 -12.51
CA ILE A 106 4.21 9.80 -12.37
C ILE A 106 5.34 9.33 -13.27
N PRO A 107 5.73 8.04 -13.32
CA PRO A 107 6.77 7.60 -14.26
C PRO A 107 6.35 7.77 -15.72
N TYR A 108 5.07 7.64 -16.06
CA TYR A 108 4.59 7.93 -17.41
C TYR A 108 4.72 9.42 -17.75
N LEU A 109 4.31 10.29 -16.83
CA LEU A 109 4.38 11.75 -16.98
C LEU A 109 5.83 12.22 -17.10
N THR A 110 6.74 11.74 -16.24
CA THR A 110 8.16 12.12 -16.29
C THR A 110 8.85 11.64 -17.58
N GLN A 111 8.53 10.43 -18.06
CA GLN A 111 9.01 9.93 -19.35
C GLN A 111 8.46 10.76 -20.52
N THR A 112 7.24 11.27 -20.42
CA THR A 112 6.68 12.20 -21.43
C THR A 112 7.39 13.54 -21.37
N ALA A 113 7.62 14.08 -20.18
CA ALA A 113 8.28 15.38 -20.00
C ALA A 113 9.71 15.42 -20.56
N ILE A 114 10.44 14.31 -20.50
CA ILE A 114 11.82 14.20 -21.04
C ILE A 114 11.85 13.69 -22.49
N GLY A 115 10.69 13.54 -23.15
CA GLY A 115 10.59 13.18 -24.56
C GLY A 115 10.75 11.68 -24.88
N ILE A 116 10.79 10.79 -23.88
CA ILE A 116 10.78 9.33 -24.11
C ILE A 116 9.42 8.90 -24.68
N ARG A 117 8.36 9.58 -24.28
CA ARG A 117 6.99 9.34 -24.76
C ARG A 117 6.45 10.58 -25.45
N GLU A 118 5.68 10.37 -26.51
CA GLU A 118 5.14 11.45 -27.32
C GLU A 118 4.12 12.32 -26.55
N LYS A 119 3.25 11.68 -25.76
CA LYS A 119 2.15 12.37 -25.08
C LYS A 119 1.68 11.63 -23.85
N LEU A 120 1.08 12.37 -22.91
CA LEU A 120 0.27 11.85 -21.81
C LEU A 120 -1.18 11.77 -22.25
N SER A 121 -1.83 10.63 -22.04
CA SER A 121 -3.26 10.47 -22.28
C SER A 121 -4.06 10.65 -21.00
N VAL A 122 -5.08 11.50 -21.04
CA VAL A 122 -6.05 11.67 -19.96
C VAL A 122 -7.29 10.85 -20.30
N PHE A 123 -7.65 9.92 -19.43
CA PHE A 123 -8.79 9.01 -19.62
C PHE A 123 -10.00 9.51 -18.82
N GLY A 124 -10.94 10.13 -19.49
CA GLY A 124 -12.13 10.72 -18.89
C GLY A 124 -11.92 12.14 -18.37
N ASN A 125 -13.02 12.90 -18.41
CA ASN A 125 -13.11 14.28 -17.91
C ASN A 125 -14.50 14.54 -17.32
N ASP A 126 -15.18 13.48 -16.89
CA ASP A 126 -16.57 13.44 -16.44
C ASP A 126 -16.71 13.04 -14.97
N TYR A 127 -15.61 13.04 -14.22
CA TYR A 127 -15.64 12.85 -12.76
C TYR A 127 -16.30 14.05 -12.09
N ASN A 128 -16.99 13.80 -10.97
CA ASN A 128 -17.60 14.85 -10.16
C ASN A 128 -16.52 15.59 -9.33
N THR A 129 -15.67 16.35 -10.01
CA THR A 129 -14.53 17.11 -9.48
C THR A 129 -14.48 18.48 -10.18
N PRO A 130 -13.76 19.47 -9.64
CA PRO A 130 -13.76 20.82 -10.21
C PRO A 130 -13.31 20.91 -11.67
N ASP A 131 -12.43 20.01 -12.13
CA ASP A 131 -11.91 19.98 -13.50
C ASP A 131 -12.31 18.73 -14.29
N GLY A 132 -13.16 17.88 -13.70
CA GLY A 132 -13.60 16.63 -14.31
C GLY A 132 -12.57 15.51 -14.27
N SER A 133 -11.37 15.73 -13.74
CA SER A 133 -10.36 14.68 -13.58
C SER A 133 -10.48 13.96 -12.25
N CYS A 134 -9.87 12.78 -12.11
CA CYS A 134 -9.87 12.07 -10.84
C CYS A 134 -8.86 12.67 -9.85
N ILE A 135 -9.33 12.94 -8.62
CA ILE A 135 -8.47 13.37 -7.50
C ILE A 135 -7.72 12.15 -6.97
N ARG A 136 -6.42 12.35 -6.70
CA ARG A 136 -5.55 11.33 -6.10
C ARG A 136 -4.72 11.96 -4.99
N ASP A 137 -4.52 11.19 -3.93
CA ASP A 137 -3.58 11.55 -2.86
C ASP A 137 -2.23 10.89 -3.13
N PHE A 138 -1.15 11.62 -2.84
CA PHE A 138 0.22 11.16 -3.09
C PHE A 138 1.05 11.28 -1.82
N ILE A 139 1.90 10.29 -1.58
CA ILE A 139 2.86 10.28 -0.48
C ILE A 139 4.29 10.22 -1.04
N ASN A 140 5.20 11.01 -0.46
CA ASN A 140 6.61 10.93 -0.85
C ASN A 140 7.18 9.55 -0.50
N VAL A 141 7.83 8.88 -1.46
CA VAL A 141 8.36 7.52 -1.28
C VAL A 141 9.41 7.44 -0.17
N VAL A 142 10.17 8.51 0.08
CA VAL A 142 11.15 8.56 1.18
C VAL A 142 10.43 8.61 2.54
N ASP A 143 9.32 9.33 2.64
CA ASP A 143 8.55 9.37 3.88
C ASP A 143 7.82 8.05 4.12
N LEU A 144 7.33 7.41 3.07
CA LEU A 144 6.80 6.05 3.15
C LEU A 144 7.87 5.05 3.63
N ALA A 145 9.10 5.14 3.11
CA ALA A 145 10.22 4.30 3.57
C ALA A 145 10.53 4.53 5.05
N LYS A 146 10.55 5.79 5.50
CA LYS A 146 10.70 6.12 6.93
C LYS A 146 9.57 5.54 7.78
N ALA A 147 8.33 5.59 7.30
CA ALA A 147 7.19 4.98 8.00
C ALA A 147 7.38 3.48 8.21
N HIS A 148 7.90 2.75 7.21
CA HIS A 148 8.25 1.33 7.35
C HIS A 148 9.33 1.10 8.41
N VAL A 149 10.39 1.92 8.44
CA VAL A 149 11.44 1.82 9.47
C VAL A 149 10.86 2.08 10.86
N ILE A 150 10.05 3.11 11.02
CA ILE A 150 9.39 3.43 12.29
C ILE A 150 8.44 2.30 12.72
N ALA A 151 7.73 1.69 11.80
CA ALA A 151 6.85 0.57 12.09
C ALA A 151 7.65 -0.66 12.58
N ILE A 152 8.78 -0.96 11.95
CA ILE A 152 9.68 -2.03 12.39
C ILE A 152 10.21 -1.74 13.80
N ASP A 153 10.71 -0.54 14.06
CA ASP A 153 11.21 -0.13 15.37
C ASP A 153 10.11 -0.22 16.44
N ARG A 154 8.87 0.13 16.09
CA ARG A 154 7.72 0.05 16.99
C ARG A 154 7.44 -1.39 17.40
N ILE A 155 7.53 -2.36 16.49
CA ILE A 155 7.39 -3.79 16.78
C ILE A 155 8.57 -4.25 17.66
N LEU A 156 9.81 -3.98 17.24
CA LEU A 156 11.02 -4.45 17.95
C LEU A 156 11.09 -3.91 19.38
N GLN A 157 10.67 -2.67 19.59
CA GLN A 157 10.64 -2.04 20.92
C GLN A 157 9.37 -2.35 21.72
N LYS A 158 8.48 -3.20 21.21
CA LYS A 158 7.20 -3.59 21.84
C LYS A 158 6.34 -2.38 22.26
N LYS A 159 6.30 -1.36 21.39
CA LYS A 159 5.52 -0.12 21.61
C LYS A 159 4.10 -0.20 21.04
N GLN A 160 3.71 -1.34 20.50
CA GLN A 160 2.37 -1.56 19.99
C GLN A 160 1.34 -1.59 21.13
N LYS A 161 0.15 -1.07 20.86
CA LYS A 161 -1.01 -1.10 21.76
C LYS A 161 -1.89 -2.33 21.52
N ALA A 162 -1.75 -2.95 20.36
CA ALA A 162 -2.47 -4.16 19.95
C ALA A 162 -1.54 -5.06 19.12
N LYS A 163 -1.90 -6.33 19.00
CA LYS A 163 -1.16 -7.30 18.17
C LYS A 163 -1.15 -6.94 16.69
N VAL A 164 -2.22 -6.30 16.23
CA VAL A 164 -2.34 -5.73 14.88
C VAL A 164 -2.64 -4.25 15.04
N GLU A 165 -1.81 -3.41 14.44
CA GLU A 165 -2.05 -1.96 14.35
C GLU A 165 -2.17 -1.56 12.88
N VAL A 166 -3.00 -0.56 12.60
CA VAL A 166 -3.25 -0.01 11.26
C VAL A 166 -2.89 1.46 11.24
N PHE A 167 -2.24 1.89 10.18
CA PHE A 167 -1.87 3.28 9.93
C PHE A 167 -2.06 3.65 8.44
#